data_c59473eeb0c1ad9ed032d2945fa5b6a2
#
_entry.id   c59473eeb0c1ad9ed032d2945fa5b6a2
#
_cell.length_a   1.000
_cell.length_b   1.000
_cell.length_c   1.000
_cell.angle_alpha   90.00
_cell.angle_beta   90.00
_cell.angle_gamma   90.00
#
_symmetry.space_group_name_H-M   'P 1'
#
loop_
_entity.id
_entity.type
_entity.pdbx_description
1 polymer ?
#
loop_
_entity_poly.entity_id
_entity_poly.type
_entity_poly.pdbx_seq_one_letter_code
_entity_poly.pdbx_strand_id
1 'polypeptide(L)'
;PVKDRVEDLLKRMTLEEKVGQMNQFVGVEHIKANSAVMTEEELKNNTANAFYPGFTEKDIEKWTEEGLIGSFLHVLTIEEANYLQSLAMKSRLQIPIIFGIDAIHGNANAPDNTVYPTNINLACSFDTLMAYKIARQTAKEMRAMNMHWTFNPNVEVARDARWGRVGETYGEDPYLVTLLGVQSVKGYQGDLNGNEDVLACIKHFVGGSEPINGTNGSPTDLSERTLREVFFPPFEAGVKAGAMSLMTAHNELNGIPCHS
;
A
#
# COMPACT_ATOMS: atom_id res chain seq x y z
N PRO A 1 -6.08 27.21 -2.32
CA PRO A 1 -6.18 25.94 -3.03
C PRO A 1 -5.03 25.00 -2.65
N VAL A 2 -5.23 23.69 -2.70
CA VAL A 2 -4.18 22.70 -2.35
C VAL A 2 -2.96 22.87 -3.22
N LYS A 3 -3.16 23.08 -4.53
CA LYS A 3 -2.08 23.27 -5.49
C LYS A 3 -1.13 24.40 -5.09
N ASP A 4 -1.66 25.55 -4.72
CA ASP A 4 -0.84 26.72 -4.35
C ASP A 4 -0.04 26.46 -3.07
N ARG A 5 -0.63 25.73 -2.11
CA ARG A 5 0.06 25.31 -0.87
C ARG A 5 1.20 24.36 -1.15
N VAL A 6 0.98 23.37 -2.06
CA VAL A 6 2.02 22.43 -2.48
C VAL A 6 3.15 23.15 -3.20
N GLU A 7 2.85 24.06 -4.13
CA GLU A 7 3.87 24.84 -4.84
C GLU A 7 4.69 25.74 -3.91
N ASP A 8 4.06 26.37 -2.92
CA ASP A 8 4.75 27.18 -1.90
C ASP A 8 5.68 26.31 -1.05
N LEU A 9 5.19 25.14 -0.59
CA LEU A 9 5.99 24.22 0.21
C LEU A 9 7.21 23.70 -0.59
N LEU A 10 7.01 23.26 -1.82
CA LEU A 10 8.07 22.76 -2.69
C LEU A 10 9.19 23.81 -2.94
N LYS A 11 8.85 25.11 -3.00
CA LYS A 11 9.84 26.18 -3.12
C LYS A 11 10.71 26.37 -1.87
N ARG A 12 10.19 25.99 -0.71
CA ARG A 12 10.90 26.08 0.58
C ARG A 12 11.77 24.87 0.89
N MET A 13 11.50 23.72 0.24
CA MET A 13 12.18 22.46 0.48
C MET A 13 13.57 22.42 -0.18
N THR A 14 14.55 21.87 0.55
CA THR A 14 15.83 21.45 -0.03
C THR A 14 15.65 20.22 -0.90
N LEU A 15 16.68 19.83 -1.65
CA LEU A 15 16.66 18.61 -2.45
C LEU A 15 16.50 17.37 -1.55
N GLU A 16 17.24 17.33 -0.46
CA GLU A 16 17.22 16.24 0.53
C GLU A 16 15.83 16.08 1.14
N GLU A 17 15.19 17.19 1.52
CA GLU A 17 13.80 17.15 2.04
C GLU A 17 12.80 16.67 1.00
N LYS A 18 12.95 17.02 -0.28
CA LYS A 18 12.12 16.53 -1.38
C LYS A 18 12.29 15.03 -1.58
N VAL A 19 13.52 14.55 -1.59
CA VAL A 19 13.82 13.11 -1.68
C VAL A 19 13.28 12.40 -0.44
N GLY A 20 13.43 12.99 0.74
CA GLY A 20 12.91 12.47 1.99
C GLY A 20 11.39 12.23 1.97
N GLN A 21 10.62 13.13 1.35
CA GLN A 21 9.17 12.94 1.21
C GLN A 21 8.77 11.72 0.34
N MET A 22 9.68 11.22 -0.49
CA MET A 22 9.47 10.01 -1.28
C MET A 22 9.91 8.74 -0.55
N ASN A 23 10.60 8.86 0.59
CA ASN A 23 11.03 7.72 1.39
C ASN A 23 9.88 7.17 2.23
N GLN A 24 9.74 5.84 2.20
CA GLN A 24 8.87 5.10 3.09
C GLN A 24 9.67 4.08 3.88
N PHE A 25 9.54 4.11 5.20
CA PHE A 25 10.14 3.13 6.10
C PHE A 25 9.05 2.32 6.78
N VAL A 26 9.43 1.21 7.40
CA VAL A 26 8.52 0.41 8.25
C VAL A 26 8.50 0.99 9.66
N GLY A 27 7.39 0.81 10.37
CA GLY A 27 7.25 1.23 11.75
C GLY A 27 8.37 0.70 12.65
N VAL A 28 8.82 1.51 13.58
CA VAL A 28 9.97 1.21 14.45
C VAL A 28 9.69 -0.01 15.34
N GLU A 29 8.47 -0.14 15.85
CA GLU A 29 8.07 -1.32 16.65
C GLU A 29 8.06 -2.62 15.83
N HIS A 30 7.70 -2.53 14.54
CA HIS A 30 7.78 -3.67 13.63
C HIS A 30 9.23 -4.11 13.41
N ILE A 31 10.14 -3.16 13.25
CA ILE A 31 11.58 -3.44 13.13
C ILE A 31 12.11 -4.12 14.40
N LYS A 32 11.75 -3.61 15.59
CA LYS A 32 12.12 -4.20 16.89
C LYS A 32 11.64 -5.65 17.03
N ALA A 33 10.36 -5.88 16.70
CA ALA A 33 9.77 -7.21 16.79
C ALA A 33 10.48 -8.22 15.88
N ASN A 34 10.80 -7.84 14.65
CA ASN A 34 11.51 -8.71 13.71
C ASN A 34 12.95 -8.93 14.11
N SER A 35 13.66 -7.91 14.57
CA SER A 35 15.05 -8.02 15.04
C SER A 35 15.21 -8.92 16.26
N ALA A 36 14.17 -9.04 17.09
CA ALA A 36 14.19 -9.86 18.30
C ALA A 36 14.11 -11.38 18.02
N VAL A 37 13.64 -11.81 16.84
CA VAL A 37 13.39 -13.22 16.52
C VAL A 37 14.28 -13.76 15.40
N MET A 38 15.07 -12.93 14.73
CA MET A 38 15.92 -13.32 13.59
C MET A 38 17.39 -13.30 13.97
N THR A 39 18.16 -14.23 13.43
CA THR A 39 19.61 -14.24 13.51
C THR A 39 20.23 -13.13 12.66
N GLU A 40 21.48 -12.72 12.96
CA GLU A 40 22.19 -11.73 12.14
C GLU A 40 22.33 -12.14 10.66
N GLU A 41 22.45 -13.44 10.39
CA GLU A 41 22.55 -13.96 9.01
C GLU A 41 21.20 -13.89 8.30
N GLU A 42 20.11 -14.24 8.97
CA GLU A 42 18.74 -14.10 8.44
C GLU A 42 18.41 -12.62 8.19
N LEU A 43 18.79 -11.74 9.10
CA LEU A 43 18.60 -10.28 8.94
C LEU A 43 19.34 -9.74 7.71
N LYS A 44 20.58 -10.20 7.46
CA LYS A 44 21.38 -9.78 6.29
C LYS A 44 20.80 -10.26 4.95
N ASN A 45 20.12 -11.41 4.96
CA ASN A 45 19.62 -12.05 3.76
C ASN A 45 18.13 -11.80 3.52
N ASN A 46 17.40 -11.24 4.48
CA ASN A 46 15.96 -11.09 4.43
C ASN A 46 15.55 -9.66 4.09
N THR A 47 15.46 -9.37 2.80
CA THR A 47 14.96 -8.09 2.30
C THR A 47 13.42 -7.99 2.32
N ALA A 48 12.71 -9.13 2.49
CA ALA A 48 11.25 -9.17 2.41
C ALA A 48 10.54 -8.67 3.68
N ASN A 49 11.22 -8.69 4.83
CA ASN A 49 10.62 -8.29 6.12
C ASN A 49 11.01 -6.89 6.57
N ALA A 50 11.29 -6.00 5.61
CA ALA A 50 11.59 -4.60 5.89
C ALA A 50 12.68 -4.39 6.93
N PHE A 51 13.70 -5.23 6.89
CA PHE A 51 14.93 -5.02 7.62
C PHE A 51 15.91 -4.24 6.74
N TYR A 52 16.51 -3.21 7.30
CA TYR A 52 17.46 -2.35 6.60
C TYR A 52 18.85 -2.59 7.14
N PRO A 53 19.69 -3.44 6.49
CA PRO A 53 21.05 -3.69 6.96
C PRO A 53 21.83 -2.37 7.05
N GLY A 54 22.40 -2.10 8.22
CA GLY A 54 23.21 -0.90 8.45
C GLY A 54 22.46 0.31 9.01
N PHE A 55 21.15 0.23 9.24
CA PHE A 55 20.37 1.28 9.91
C PHE A 55 19.80 0.81 11.24
N THR A 56 19.81 1.69 12.21
CA THR A 56 19.23 1.46 13.54
C THR A 56 17.92 2.23 13.68
N GLU A 57 17.13 1.86 14.70
CA GLU A 57 15.93 2.62 15.08
C GLU A 57 16.25 4.10 15.29
N LYS A 58 17.39 4.39 15.94
CA LYS A 58 17.84 5.77 16.21
C LYS A 58 18.14 6.56 14.93
N ASP A 59 18.62 5.88 13.89
CA ASP A 59 18.83 6.53 12.60
C ASP A 59 17.49 6.92 11.97
N ILE A 60 16.50 6.04 12.04
CA ILE A 60 15.14 6.30 11.53
C ILE A 60 14.47 7.43 12.30
N GLU A 61 14.56 7.41 13.64
CA GLU A 61 14.06 8.50 14.49
C GLU A 61 14.70 9.83 14.14
N LYS A 62 16.03 9.86 13.99
CA LYS A 62 16.78 11.05 13.60
C LYS A 62 16.36 11.56 12.22
N TRP A 63 16.26 10.69 11.22
CA TRP A 63 15.83 11.10 9.88
C TRP A 63 14.38 11.60 9.86
N THR A 64 13.54 11.07 10.73
CA THR A 64 12.17 11.58 10.94
C THR A 64 12.21 13.01 11.47
N GLU A 65 13.04 13.29 12.49
CA GLU A 65 13.23 14.64 13.04
C GLU A 65 13.85 15.62 12.02
N GLU A 66 14.68 15.13 11.12
CA GLU A 66 15.30 15.91 10.05
C GLU A 66 14.36 16.14 8.84
N GLY A 67 13.18 15.50 8.80
CA GLY A 67 12.21 15.62 7.71
C GLY A 67 12.60 14.83 6.45
N LEU A 68 13.39 13.78 6.61
CA LEU A 68 13.90 12.92 5.53
C LEU A 68 13.07 11.64 5.31
N ILE A 69 11.91 11.54 5.98
CA ILE A 69 10.95 10.45 5.81
C ILE A 69 9.56 11.03 5.61
N GLY A 70 8.89 10.67 4.53
CA GLY A 70 7.56 11.14 4.17
C GLY A 70 6.43 10.22 4.62
N SER A 71 6.72 8.92 4.75
CA SER A 71 5.70 7.94 5.11
C SER A 71 6.28 6.76 5.87
N PHE A 72 5.41 6.09 6.64
CA PHE A 72 5.72 4.81 7.26
C PHE A 72 4.68 3.75 6.86
N LEU A 73 5.17 2.53 6.67
CA LEU A 73 4.40 1.31 6.47
C LEU A 73 4.28 0.56 7.80
N HIS A 74 3.10 -0.03 8.07
CA HIS A 74 2.89 -0.93 9.20
C HIS A 74 3.26 -0.32 10.56
N VAL A 75 2.80 0.88 10.83
CA VAL A 75 2.71 1.43 12.19
C VAL A 75 1.46 0.84 12.83
N LEU A 76 1.60 0.02 13.87
CA LEU A 76 0.51 -0.85 14.33
C LEU A 76 -0.22 -0.32 15.56
N THR A 77 0.29 0.72 16.21
CA THR A 77 -0.29 1.31 17.42
C THR A 77 -0.47 2.82 17.30
N ILE A 78 -1.46 3.34 18.02
CA ILE A 78 -1.71 4.79 18.09
C ILE A 78 -0.54 5.49 18.78
N GLU A 79 0.05 4.87 19.76
CA GLU A 79 1.21 5.38 20.53
C GLU A 79 2.40 5.61 19.62
N GLU A 80 2.75 4.62 18.78
CA GLU A 80 3.83 4.74 17.83
C GLU A 80 3.53 5.81 16.76
N ALA A 81 2.29 5.83 16.22
CA ALA A 81 1.88 6.84 15.26
C ALA A 81 2.03 8.27 15.83
N ASN A 82 1.57 8.50 17.05
CA ASN A 82 1.72 9.78 17.73
C ASN A 82 3.18 10.13 18.02
N TYR A 83 3.98 9.14 18.40
CA TYR A 83 5.40 9.33 18.64
C TYR A 83 6.12 9.78 17.36
N LEU A 84 5.97 9.06 16.26
CA LEU A 84 6.59 9.40 14.97
C LEU A 84 6.10 10.77 14.44
N GLN A 85 4.82 11.10 14.60
CA GLN A 85 4.33 12.44 14.27
C GLN A 85 5.02 13.51 15.13
N SER A 86 5.22 13.25 16.42
CA SER A 86 5.91 14.20 17.31
C SER A 86 7.36 14.47 16.89
N LEU A 87 8.05 13.45 16.35
CA LEU A 87 9.39 13.60 15.77
C LEU A 87 9.36 14.45 14.49
N ALA A 88 8.42 14.17 13.57
CA ALA A 88 8.27 14.92 12.34
C ALA A 88 7.98 16.42 12.59
N MET A 89 7.25 16.74 13.66
CA MET A 89 6.97 18.13 14.05
C MET A 89 8.20 18.89 14.56
N LYS A 90 9.33 18.21 14.82
CA LYS A 90 10.60 18.86 15.13
C LYS A 90 11.37 19.29 13.89
N SER A 91 11.00 18.76 12.72
CA SER A 91 11.66 19.12 11.47
C SER A 91 11.44 20.59 11.09
N ARG A 92 12.34 21.13 10.28
CA ARG A 92 12.33 22.53 9.85
C ARG A 92 11.00 22.96 9.19
N LEU A 93 10.38 22.08 8.42
CA LEU A 93 9.14 22.37 7.68
C LEU A 93 7.90 21.81 8.36
N GLN A 94 8.05 20.98 9.37
CA GLN A 94 6.95 20.40 10.14
C GLN A 94 5.90 19.69 9.26
N ILE A 95 6.38 18.96 8.25
CA ILE A 95 5.49 18.22 7.35
C ILE A 95 5.03 16.95 8.09
N PRO A 96 3.71 16.73 8.26
CA PRO A 96 3.19 15.52 8.87
C PRO A 96 3.51 14.27 8.05
N ILE A 97 3.74 13.15 8.73
CA ILE A 97 3.96 11.85 8.11
C ILE A 97 2.64 11.20 7.69
N ILE A 98 2.66 10.51 6.57
CA ILE A 98 1.58 9.64 6.11
C ILE A 98 1.84 8.21 6.60
N PHE A 99 0.89 7.60 7.30
CA PHE A 99 0.96 6.20 7.71
C PHE A 99 0.16 5.33 6.77
N GLY A 100 0.80 4.28 6.24
CA GLY A 100 0.23 3.30 5.33
C GLY A 100 0.22 1.90 5.91
N ILE A 101 -0.76 1.07 5.50
CA ILE A 101 -0.89 -0.32 5.94
C ILE A 101 -1.56 -1.17 4.86
N ASP A 102 -1.23 -2.46 4.82
CA ASP A 102 -1.94 -3.45 4.00
C ASP A 102 -3.24 -3.88 4.66
N ALA A 103 -4.29 -3.09 4.50
CA ALA A 103 -5.63 -3.41 5.00
C ALA A 103 -6.43 -4.17 3.92
N ILE A 104 -6.00 -5.40 3.59
CA ILE A 104 -6.49 -6.16 2.43
C ILE A 104 -7.92 -6.66 2.64
N HIS A 105 -8.25 -7.16 3.81
CA HIS A 105 -9.58 -7.65 4.17
C HIS A 105 -9.99 -7.20 5.58
N GLY A 106 -10.09 -5.90 5.74
CA GLY A 106 -10.11 -5.19 7.01
C GLY A 106 -8.70 -4.77 7.42
N ASN A 107 -8.57 -4.00 8.48
CA ASN A 107 -7.27 -3.61 9.04
C ASN A 107 -6.69 -4.73 9.91
N ALA A 108 -6.57 -5.92 9.33
CA ALA A 108 -6.27 -7.17 10.03
C ALA A 108 -4.85 -7.23 10.66
N ASN A 109 -3.95 -6.35 10.23
CA ASN A 109 -2.59 -6.26 10.79
C ASN A 109 -2.54 -5.49 12.12
N ALA A 110 -3.59 -4.74 12.43
CA ALA A 110 -3.67 -3.97 13.67
C ALA A 110 -4.59 -4.66 14.67
N PRO A 111 -4.25 -4.67 15.98
CA PRO A 111 -5.09 -5.31 17.00
C PRO A 111 -6.47 -4.64 17.10
N ASP A 112 -7.46 -5.42 17.55
CA ASP A 112 -8.82 -4.97 17.83
C ASP A 112 -9.62 -4.42 16.64
N ASN A 113 -9.15 -4.64 15.39
CA ASN A 113 -9.86 -4.25 14.18
C ASN A 113 -10.65 -5.44 13.60
N THR A 114 -11.66 -5.11 12.80
CA THR A 114 -12.50 -6.12 12.14
C THR A 114 -11.75 -6.83 11.02
N VAL A 115 -11.74 -8.17 11.07
CA VAL A 115 -11.23 -9.02 9.99
C VAL A 115 -12.40 -9.51 9.16
N TYR A 116 -12.40 -9.18 7.88
CA TYR A 116 -13.41 -9.61 6.91
C TYR A 116 -12.95 -10.86 6.15
N PRO A 117 -13.84 -11.55 5.43
CA PRO A 117 -13.43 -12.57 4.46
C PRO A 117 -12.44 -12.02 3.46
N THR A 118 -11.51 -12.85 2.99
CA THR A 118 -10.55 -12.46 1.95
C THR A 118 -11.26 -11.99 0.68
N ASN A 119 -10.57 -11.19 -0.14
CA ASN A 119 -11.20 -10.60 -1.33
C ASN A 119 -11.73 -11.64 -2.31
N ILE A 120 -11.06 -12.80 -2.45
CA ILE A 120 -11.58 -13.90 -3.28
C ILE A 120 -12.91 -14.45 -2.73
N ASN A 121 -13.07 -14.55 -1.41
CA ASN A 121 -14.33 -14.98 -0.79
C ASN A 121 -15.43 -13.92 -0.96
N LEU A 122 -15.08 -12.63 -0.81
CA LEU A 122 -16.02 -11.54 -1.08
C LEU A 122 -16.49 -11.59 -2.54
N ALA A 123 -15.58 -11.85 -3.48
CA ALA A 123 -15.90 -11.96 -4.91
C ALA A 123 -16.92 -13.07 -5.21
N CYS A 124 -16.90 -14.18 -4.46
CA CYS A 124 -17.90 -15.26 -4.60
C CYS A 124 -19.33 -14.81 -4.30
N SER A 125 -19.52 -13.68 -3.60
CA SER A 125 -20.86 -13.13 -3.36
C SER A 125 -21.42 -12.35 -4.55
N PHE A 126 -20.58 -11.89 -5.48
CA PHE A 126 -20.92 -10.97 -6.57
C PHE A 126 -21.55 -9.64 -6.08
N ASP A 127 -21.45 -9.33 -4.78
CA ASP A 127 -22.04 -8.14 -4.16
C ASP A 127 -21.07 -6.96 -4.15
N THR A 128 -21.21 -6.10 -5.15
CA THR A 128 -20.39 -4.89 -5.29
C THR A 128 -20.65 -3.86 -4.20
N LEU A 129 -21.87 -3.81 -3.65
CA LEU A 129 -22.22 -2.91 -2.55
C LEU A 129 -21.52 -3.37 -1.26
N MET A 130 -21.39 -4.68 -1.06
CA MET A 130 -20.65 -5.22 0.09
C MET A 130 -19.16 -4.83 0.02
N ALA A 131 -18.54 -4.88 -1.16
CA ALA A 131 -17.16 -4.41 -1.35
C ALA A 131 -17.00 -2.95 -0.92
N TYR A 132 -17.94 -2.07 -1.32
CA TYR A 132 -17.95 -0.68 -0.86
C TYR A 132 -18.08 -0.57 0.66
N LYS A 133 -19.03 -1.28 1.27
CA LYS A 133 -19.30 -1.21 2.71
C LYS A 133 -18.12 -1.69 3.55
N ILE A 134 -17.48 -2.80 3.15
CA ILE A 134 -16.29 -3.33 3.83
C ILE A 134 -15.17 -2.32 3.75
N ALA A 135 -14.87 -1.78 2.57
CA ALA A 135 -13.83 -0.78 2.38
C ALA A 135 -14.11 0.49 3.20
N ARG A 136 -15.39 0.94 3.24
CA ARG A 136 -15.79 2.11 4.05
C ARG A 136 -15.58 1.88 5.55
N GLN A 137 -15.99 0.72 6.07
CA GLN A 137 -15.79 0.40 7.47
C GLN A 137 -14.30 0.24 7.82
N THR A 138 -13.54 -0.43 6.96
CA THR A 138 -12.07 -0.53 7.12
C THR A 138 -11.41 0.85 7.16
N ALA A 139 -11.80 1.78 6.30
CA ALA A 139 -11.28 3.14 6.31
C ALA A 139 -11.54 3.86 7.64
N LYS A 140 -12.74 3.71 8.22
CA LYS A 140 -13.07 4.27 9.53
C LYS A 140 -12.17 3.72 10.64
N GLU A 141 -11.98 2.40 10.68
CA GLU A 141 -11.12 1.75 11.66
C GLU A 141 -9.66 2.20 11.49
N MET A 142 -9.16 2.27 10.25
CA MET A 142 -7.85 2.81 9.95
C MET A 142 -7.67 4.25 10.45
N ARG A 143 -8.64 5.14 10.17
CA ARG A 143 -8.57 6.53 10.63
C ARG A 143 -8.61 6.65 12.15
N ALA A 144 -9.35 5.80 12.82
CA ALA A 144 -9.37 5.75 14.29
C ALA A 144 -7.98 5.40 14.87
N MET A 145 -7.15 4.69 14.11
CA MET A 145 -5.77 4.36 14.44
C MET A 145 -4.71 5.30 13.83
N ASN A 146 -5.14 6.46 13.32
CA ASN A 146 -4.26 7.44 12.67
C ASN A 146 -3.58 6.95 11.38
N MET A 147 -4.17 5.94 10.70
CA MET A 147 -3.71 5.49 9.39
C MET A 147 -4.37 6.33 8.29
N HIS A 148 -3.62 6.63 7.22
CA HIS A 148 -4.04 7.55 6.17
C HIS A 148 -4.11 6.92 4.79
N TRP A 149 -3.45 5.79 4.58
CA TRP A 149 -3.20 5.19 3.28
C TRP A 149 -3.30 3.66 3.37
N THR A 150 -4.16 3.06 2.56
CA THR A 150 -4.22 1.60 2.42
C THR A 150 -3.56 1.15 1.13
N PHE A 151 -2.74 0.09 1.21
CA PHE A 151 -2.20 -0.58 0.01
C PHE A 151 -3.19 -1.62 -0.51
N ASN A 152 -4.40 -1.15 -0.81
CA ASN A 152 -5.54 -1.93 -1.29
C ASN A 152 -6.47 -1.02 -2.13
N PRO A 153 -7.24 -1.54 -3.11
CA PRO A 153 -7.47 -2.94 -3.44
C PRO A 153 -6.38 -3.57 -4.33
N ASN A 154 -6.21 -4.89 -4.19
CA ASN A 154 -5.50 -5.68 -5.18
C ASN A 154 -6.45 -5.95 -6.35
N VAL A 155 -6.19 -5.30 -7.48
CA VAL A 155 -7.00 -5.41 -8.73
C VAL A 155 -6.31 -6.26 -9.79
N GLU A 156 -5.37 -7.11 -9.40
CA GLU A 156 -4.77 -8.09 -10.29
C GLU A 156 -5.78 -9.18 -10.66
N VAL A 157 -5.72 -9.63 -11.91
CA VAL A 157 -6.55 -10.73 -12.41
C VAL A 157 -5.79 -12.03 -12.20
N ALA A 158 -6.23 -12.87 -11.26
CA ALA A 158 -5.54 -14.10 -10.85
C ALA A 158 -5.89 -15.26 -11.78
N ARG A 159 -5.11 -15.50 -12.82
CA ARG A 159 -5.32 -16.60 -13.79
C ARG A 159 -4.54 -17.86 -13.45
N ASP A 160 -3.43 -17.74 -12.74
CA ASP A 160 -2.63 -18.90 -12.31
C ASP A 160 -2.95 -19.24 -10.85
N ALA A 161 -3.68 -20.34 -10.62
CA ALA A 161 -4.07 -20.79 -9.28
C ALA A 161 -2.88 -21.21 -8.39
N ARG A 162 -1.68 -21.38 -8.96
CA ARG A 162 -0.45 -21.69 -8.20
C ARG A 162 0.14 -20.45 -7.54
N TRP A 163 -0.24 -19.27 -8.01
CA TRP A 163 0.23 -18.02 -7.43
C TRP A 163 -0.28 -17.83 -5.99
N GLY A 164 0.64 -17.67 -5.03
CA GLY A 164 0.31 -17.65 -3.59
C GLY A 164 -0.55 -16.47 -3.13
N ARG A 165 -0.79 -15.46 -3.99
CA ARG A 165 -1.56 -14.25 -3.64
C ARG A 165 -2.97 -14.21 -4.24
N VAL A 166 -3.46 -15.31 -4.79
CA VAL A 166 -4.83 -15.41 -5.34
C VAL A 166 -5.88 -14.93 -4.32
N GLY A 167 -5.72 -15.27 -3.05
CA GLY A 167 -6.63 -14.89 -1.97
C GLY A 167 -6.79 -13.38 -1.75
N GLU A 168 -5.78 -12.58 -2.14
CA GLU A 168 -5.83 -11.12 -2.04
C GLU A 168 -6.65 -10.46 -3.16
N THR A 169 -6.93 -11.19 -4.25
CA THR A 169 -7.59 -10.69 -5.46
C THR A 169 -9.08 -10.96 -5.45
N TYR A 170 -9.79 -10.36 -6.40
CA TYR A 170 -11.21 -10.65 -6.65
C TYR A 170 -11.42 -11.79 -7.67
N GLY A 171 -10.35 -12.53 -8.04
CA GLY A 171 -10.43 -13.72 -8.90
C GLY A 171 -9.90 -13.53 -10.31
N GLU A 172 -10.37 -14.39 -11.22
CA GLU A 172 -9.83 -14.52 -12.59
C GLU A 172 -10.61 -13.75 -13.66
N ASP A 173 -11.81 -13.23 -13.33
CA ASP A 173 -12.64 -12.50 -14.28
C ASP A 173 -12.33 -11.00 -14.23
N PRO A 174 -11.78 -10.41 -15.32
CA PRO A 174 -11.39 -8.99 -15.33
C PRO A 174 -12.54 -8.03 -15.11
N TYR A 175 -13.76 -8.40 -15.50
CA TYR A 175 -14.93 -7.55 -15.30
C TYR A 175 -15.35 -7.52 -13.82
N LEU A 176 -15.42 -8.67 -13.16
CA LEU A 176 -15.74 -8.74 -11.74
C LEU A 176 -14.67 -8.03 -10.89
N VAL A 177 -13.38 -8.27 -11.18
CA VAL A 177 -12.26 -7.58 -10.53
C VAL A 177 -12.42 -6.06 -10.68
N THR A 178 -12.77 -5.60 -11.88
CA THR A 178 -13.01 -4.17 -12.15
C THR A 178 -14.14 -3.61 -11.29
N LEU A 179 -15.29 -4.28 -11.25
CA LEU A 179 -16.46 -3.80 -10.51
C LEU A 179 -16.17 -3.72 -9.00
N LEU A 180 -15.61 -4.77 -8.41
CA LEU A 180 -15.32 -4.85 -6.97
C LEU A 180 -14.18 -3.89 -6.59
N GLY A 181 -13.13 -3.80 -7.41
CA GLY A 181 -12.01 -2.89 -7.22
C GLY A 181 -12.44 -1.42 -7.20
N VAL A 182 -13.28 -1.01 -8.16
CA VAL A 182 -13.84 0.35 -8.22
C VAL A 182 -14.66 0.68 -6.97
N GLN A 183 -15.49 -0.25 -6.50
CA GLN A 183 -16.30 -0.03 -5.30
C GLN A 183 -15.43 0.04 -4.04
N SER A 184 -14.37 -0.74 -3.97
CA SER A 184 -13.42 -0.68 -2.86
C SER A 184 -12.67 0.66 -2.84
N VAL A 185 -12.19 1.16 -3.98
CA VAL A 185 -11.58 2.50 -4.08
C VAL A 185 -12.54 3.57 -3.55
N LYS A 186 -13.79 3.57 -4.01
CA LYS A 186 -14.81 4.52 -3.54
C LYS A 186 -15.10 4.37 -2.05
N GLY A 187 -15.13 3.14 -1.54
CA GLY A 187 -15.36 2.88 -0.12
C GLY A 187 -14.23 3.42 0.76
N TYR A 188 -12.98 3.17 0.39
CA TYR A 188 -11.83 3.68 1.14
C TYR A 188 -11.75 5.21 1.13
N GLN A 189 -11.89 5.81 -0.04
CA GLN A 189 -11.62 7.24 -0.21
C GLN A 189 -12.81 8.16 0.14
N GLY A 190 -14.05 7.66 0.09
CA GLY A 190 -15.19 8.55 0.22
C GLY A 190 -15.10 9.70 -0.77
N ASP A 191 -15.19 10.93 -0.28
CA ASP A 191 -14.98 12.16 -1.06
C ASP A 191 -13.64 12.87 -0.74
N LEU A 192 -12.79 12.24 0.07
CA LEU A 192 -11.50 12.76 0.56
C LEU A 192 -11.60 14.08 1.35
N ASN A 193 -12.75 14.40 1.87
CA ASN A 193 -13.00 15.58 2.70
C ASN A 193 -13.31 15.25 4.17
N GLY A 194 -13.57 13.96 4.45
CA GLY A 194 -13.96 13.48 5.75
C GLY A 194 -12.81 12.97 6.62
N ASN A 195 -13.04 12.94 7.92
CA ASN A 195 -12.10 12.38 8.89
C ASN A 195 -12.03 10.84 8.86
N GLU A 196 -12.89 10.21 8.09
CA GLU A 196 -13.00 8.76 7.96
C GLU A 196 -12.40 8.23 6.64
N ASP A 197 -11.86 9.11 5.81
CA ASP A 197 -11.37 8.80 4.46
C ASP A 197 -9.89 8.44 4.48
N VAL A 198 -9.50 7.43 3.70
CA VAL A 198 -8.10 7.03 3.51
C VAL A 198 -7.77 6.97 2.02
N LEU A 199 -6.51 7.20 1.69
CA LEU A 199 -6.03 7.04 0.31
C LEU A 199 -6.04 5.56 -0.07
N ALA A 200 -6.60 5.22 -1.22
CA ALA A 200 -6.53 3.89 -1.79
C ALA A 200 -5.31 3.75 -2.72
N CYS A 201 -4.73 2.56 -2.74
CA CYS A 201 -3.64 2.19 -3.63
C CYS A 201 -4.01 0.95 -4.42
N ILE A 202 -4.33 1.11 -5.70
CA ILE A 202 -4.56 -0.05 -6.57
C ILE A 202 -3.24 -0.74 -6.89
N LYS A 203 -3.19 -2.08 -6.79
CA LYS A 203 -1.96 -2.85 -6.90
C LYS A 203 -2.17 -4.20 -7.59
N HIS A 204 -1.13 -4.85 -8.12
CA HIS A 204 0.24 -4.37 -8.42
C HIS A 204 0.36 -4.20 -9.93
N PHE A 205 0.73 -3.05 -10.41
CA PHE A 205 0.82 -2.74 -11.84
C PHE A 205 2.17 -3.20 -12.40
N VAL A 206 2.25 -4.23 -13.27
CA VAL A 206 1.19 -5.05 -13.84
C VAL A 206 1.71 -6.45 -14.19
N GLY A 207 0.79 -7.42 -14.19
CA GLY A 207 1.07 -8.77 -14.67
C GLY A 207 1.68 -9.70 -13.61
N GLY A 208 1.89 -9.24 -12.38
CA GLY A 208 2.47 -10.05 -11.30
C GLY A 208 1.64 -11.27 -10.89
N SER A 209 0.37 -11.30 -11.27
CA SER A 209 -0.56 -12.39 -10.98
C SER A 209 -0.53 -13.55 -12.00
N GLU A 210 0.32 -13.47 -13.04
CA GLU A 210 0.58 -14.57 -13.99
C GLU A 210 2.09 -14.89 -14.05
N PRO A 211 2.74 -15.18 -12.92
CA PRO A 211 4.17 -15.37 -12.87
C PRO A 211 4.57 -16.73 -13.43
N ILE A 212 5.74 -16.82 -14.05
CA ILE A 212 6.30 -18.11 -14.48
C ILE A 212 6.34 -19.08 -13.30
N ASN A 213 5.84 -20.29 -13.50
CA ASN A 213 5.74 -21.37 -12.49
C ASN A 213 4.88 -21.04 -11.24
N GLY A 214 4.08 -19.98 -11.26
CA GLY A 214 3.27 -19.57 -10.11
C GLY A 214 4.07 -18.92 -8.97
N THR A 215 5.37 -18.69 -9.16
CA THR A 215 6.22 -18.11 -8.10
C THR A 215 6.09 -16.60 -8.07
N ASN A 216 5.63 -16.06 -6.94
CA ASN A 216 5.46 -14.61 -6.78
C ASN A 216 6.77 -13.84 -7.03
N GLY A 217 6.70 -12.78 -7.81
CA GLY A 217 7.87 -11.98 -8.21
C GLY A 217 8.68 -12.54 -9.39
N SER A 218 8.33 -13.74 -9.89
CA SER A 218 8.95 -14.27 -11.11
C SER A 218 8.58 -13.45 -12.34
N PRO A 219 9.38 -13.51 -13.42
CA PRO A 219 9.06 -12.91 -14.70
C PRO A 219 7.68 -13.28 -15.23
N THR A 220 7.11 -12.41 -16.02
CA THR A 220 5.83 -12.61 -16.70
C THR A 220 5.97 -12.29 -18.18
N ASP A 221 5.56 -13.23 -19.04
CA ASP A 221 5.53 -13.01 -20.49
C ASP A 221 4.08 -12.92 -20.96
N LEU A 222 3.66 -11.74 -21.37
CA LEU A 222 2.30 -11.44 -21.84
C LEU A 222 2.35 -10.71 -23.17
N SER A 223 1.48 -11.12 -24.12
CA SER A 223 1.29 -10.33 -25.32
C SER A 223 0.65 -8.98 -24.96
N GLU A 224 0.96 -7.94 -25.74
CA GLU A 224 0.33 -6.62 -25.54
C GLU A 224 -1.20 -6.70 -25.62
N ARG A 225 -1.73 -7.57 -26.49
CA ARG A 225 -3.17 -7.82 -26.57
C ARG A 225 -3.72 -8.34 -25.24
N THR A 226 -3.09 -9.36 -24.64
CA THR A 226 -3.53 -9.92 -23.36
C THR A 226 -3.46 -8.88 -22.24
N LEU A 227 -2.40 -8.07 -22.21
CA LEU A 227 -2.28 -6.97 -21.25
C LEU A 227 -3.46 -5.99 -21.37
N ARG A 228 -3.81 -5.56 -22.59
CA ARG A 228 -4.87 -4.58 -22.83
C ARG A 228 -6.26 -5.12 -22.60
N GLU A 229 -6.49 -6.40 -22.90
CA GLU A 229 -7.82 -7.02 -22.78
C GLU A 229 -8.11 -7.57 -21.38
N VAL A 230 -7.08 -7.97 -20.63
CA VAL A 230 -7.26 -8.69 -19.36
C VAL A 230 -6.70 -7.91 -18.17
N PHE A 231 -5.44 -7.47 -18.22
CA PHE A 231 -4.75 -6.95 -17.03
C PHE A 231 -4.89 -5.45 -16.84
N PHE A 232 -4.98 -4.65 -17.90
CA PHE A 232 -5.12 -3.19 -17.77
C PHE A 232 -6.52 -2.70 -17.35
N PRO A 233 -7.65 -3.32 -17.79
CA PRO A 233 -8.96 -2.76 -17.52
C PRO A 233 -9.27 -2.49 -16.05
N PRO A 234 -8.92 -3.36 -15.07
CA PRO A 234 -9.15 -3.06 -13.65
C PRO A 234 -8.35 -1.83 -13.16
N PHE A 235 -7.10 -1.67 -13.60
CA PHE A 235 -6.28 -0.51 -13.24
C PHE A 235 -6.81 0.77 -13.87
N GLU A 236 -7.15 0.75 -15.14
CA GLU A 236 -7.75 1.90 -15.83
C GLU A 236 -9.04 2.37 -15.14
N ALA A 237 -9.89 1.42 -14.77
CA ALA A 237 -11.12 1.71 -14.05
C ALA A 237 -10.87 2.24 -12.63
N GLY A 238 -9.88 1.70 -11.93
CA GLY A 238 -9.47 2.20 -10.62
C GLY A 238 -8.96 3.64 -10.67
N VAL A 239 -8.14 3.98 -11.67
CA VAL A 239 -7.69 5.36 -11.90
C VAL A 239 -8.87 6.27 -12.25
N LYS A 240 -9.78 5.85 -13.13
CA LYS A 240 -11.01 6.60 -13.46
C LYS A 240 -11.95 6.77 -12.26
N ALA A 241 -11.94 5.82 -11.33
CA ALA A 241 -12.67 5.93 -10.07
C ALA A 241 -12.02 6.89 -9.05
N GLY A 242 -10.84 7.42 -9.37
CA GLY A 242 -10.13 8.40 -8.57
C GLY A 242 -9.12 7.82 -7.57
N ALA A 243 -8.65 6.57 -7.77
CA ALA A 243 -7.60 6.02 -6.91
C ALA A 243 -6.41 6.99 -6.81
N MET A 244 -6.02 7.34 -5.59
CA MET A 244 -5.01 8.37 -5.32
C MET A 244 -3.58 7.87 -5.48
N SER A 245 -3.38 6.56 -5.46
CA SER A 245 -2.07 5.95 -5.67
C SER A 245 -2.17 4.62 -6.40
N LEU A 246 -1.05 4.23 -7.00
CA LEU A 246 -0.87 2.97 -7.69
C LEU A 246 0.49 2.40 -7.29
N MET A 247 0.53 1.10 -7.01
CA MET A 247 1.76 0.38 -6.69
C MET A 247 2.19 -0.47 -7.88
N THR A 248 3.46 -0.32 -8.28
CA THR A 248 4.05 -1.18 -9.32
C THR A 248 4.28 -2.59 -8.82
N ALA A 249 4.24 -3.56 -9.72
CA ALA A 249 4.57 -4.94 -9.40
C ALA A 249 6.08 -5.16 -9.26
N HIS A 250 6.47 -6.21 -8.53
CA HIS A 250 7.88 -6.56 -8.32
C HIS A 250 8.48 -7.44 -9.41
N ASN A 251 7.64 -7.98 -10.31
CA ASN A 251 8.09 -8.79 -11.43
C ASN A 251 8.69 -7.95 -12.55
N GLU A 252 9.35 -8.61 -13.47
CA GLU A 252 9.57 -8.08 -14.83
C GLU A 252 8.46 -8.53 -15.77
N LEU A 253 8.10 -7.68 -16.69
CA LEU A 253 7.15 -7.95 -17.76
C LEU A 253 7.87 -7.93 -19.10
N ASN A 254 7.87 -9.07 -19.81
CA ASN A 254 8.54 -9.21 -21.10
C ASN A 254 10.02 -8.77 -21.06
N GLY A 255 10.72 -9.09 -19.98
CA GLY A 255 12.14 -8.77 -19.77
C GLY A 255 12.42 -7.34 -19.25
N ILE A 256 11.38 -6.55 -18.90
CA ILE A 256 11.52 -5.19 -18.36
C ILE A 256 10.95 -5.15 -16.93
N PRO A 257 11.76 -4.76 -15.91
CA PRO A 257 11.26 -4.59 -14.56
C PRO A 257 10.12 -3.56 -14.49
N CYS A 258 9.01 -3.89 -13.82
CA CYS A 258 7.83 -3.01 -13.76
C CYS A 258 8.06 -1.66 -13.08
N HIS A 259 9.19 -1.50 -12.40
CA HIS A 259 9.57 -0.27 -11.68
C HIS A 259 10.75 0.47 -12.33
N SER A 260 11.11 0.11 -13.58
CA SER A 260 12.21 0.76 -14.34
C SER A 260 11.73 1.90 -15.24
#